data_a41c34db2049581918f7de399c0adbe3
#
_entry.id   a41c34db2049581918f7de399c0adbe3
#
_cell.length_a   1.000
_cell.length_b   1.000
_cell.length_c   1.000
_cell.angle_alpha   90.00
_cell.angle_beta   90.00
_cell.angle_gamma   90.00
#
_symmetry.space_group_name_H-M   'P 1'
#
loop_
_entity.id
_entity.type
_entity.pdbx_description
1 polymer ?
#
loop_
_entity_poly.entity_id
_entity_poly.type
_entity_poly.pdbx_seq_one_letter_code
_entity_poly.pdbx_strand_id
1 'polypeptide(L)'
;MSNLTYNFAQKIRWFRLLAHSRSSKLNEEVALSLLDKLPSKSPVIFDIGANIGLFIKAFNKSPHKPKLIFAFEPSTYVYSVLRLTVSRFKNVQCFKLALDSKNGTTTLNMPLKKSGSIRVGLSHIGEVSKGDYLQESVETKLLDDFVEEMKCDVIDLIKIDVEGAEFEILKGANRTLTEIRPFWFVEISETKGRFNNNSKDTFKKFLDANYAAFYFNEQREWVAVQDYVNENDFLFVPKEMLNGLNI
;
A
#
# COMPACT_ATOMS: atom_id res chain seq x y z
N MET A 1 -15.37 -16.00 13.66
CA MET A 1 -15.77 -14.91 12.73
C MET A 1 -16.57 -13.89 13.53
N SER A 2 -15.99 -12.73 13.86
CA SER A 2 -16.73 -11.66 14.53
C SER A 2 -17.76 -11.11 13.53
N ASN A 3 -19.04 -11.31 13.79
CA ASN A 3 -20.12 -10.69 13.04
C ASN A 3 -20.15 -9.18 13.35
N LEU A 4 -19.31 -8.41 12.66
CA LEU A 4 -19.38 -6.95 12.69
C LEU A 4 -20.71 -6.52 12.04
N THR A 5 -21.66 -6.13 12.88
CA THR A 5 -22.95 -5.57 12.43
C THR A 5 -22.76 -4.10 12.09
N TYR A 6 -22.68 -3.79 10.80
CA TYR A 6 -22.57 -2.41 10.33
C TYR A 6 -23.90 -1.65 10.48
N ASN A 7 -23.84 -0.43 11.02
CA ASN A 7 -25.00 0.45 11.14
C ASN A 7 -25.44 1.01 9.77
N PHE A 8 -26.59 1.70 9.74
CA PHE A 8 -27.16 2.23 8.50
C PHE A 8 -26.23 3.21 7.77
N ALA A 9 -25.55 4.11 8.51
CA ALA A 9 -24.61 5.07 7.92
C ALA A 9 -23.38 4.36 7.29
N GLN A 10 -22.90 3.28 7.91
CA GLN A 10 -21.82 2.45 7.38
C GLN A 10 -22.24 1.70 6.11
N LYS A 11 -23.48 1.17 6.06
CA LYS A 11 -24.03 0.53 4.87
C LYS A 11 -24.17 1.51 3.70
N ILE A 12 -24.69 2.71 3.95
CA ILE A 12 -24.77 3.77 2.92
C ILE A 12 -23.37 4.15 2.41
N ARG A 13 -22.40 4.30 3.32
CA ARG A 13 -21.02 4.63 2.96
C ARG A 13 -20.42 3.54 2.08
N TRP A 14 -20.65 2.25 2.39
CA TRP A 14 -20.21 1.13 1.59
C TRP A 14 -20.70 1.20 0.13
N PHE A 15 -22.00 1.42 -0.08
CA PHE A 15 -22.55 1.60 -1.42
C PHE A 15 -21.95 2.81 -2.14
N ARG A 16 -21.72 3.91 -1.44
CA ARG A 16 -21.06 5.09 -2.02
C ARG A 16 -19.63 4.81 -2.43
N LEU A 17 -18.86 4.10 -1.64
CA LEU A 17 -17.50 3.69 -1.99
C LEU A 17 -17.48 2.86 -3.26
N LEU A 18 -18.37 1.88 -3.36
CA LEU A 18 -18.48 1.03 -4.55
C LEU A 18 -18.90 1.85 -5.79
N ALA A 19 -19.88 2.74 -5.67
CA ALA A 19 -20.37 3.57 -6.77
C ALA A 19 -19.32 4.62 -7.23
N HIS A 20 -18.50 5.15 -6.30
CA HIS A 20 -17.54 6.21 -6.58
C HIS A 20 -16.09 5.70 -6.65
N SER A 21 -15.88 4.40 -6.89
CA SER A 21 -14.56 3.80 -7.05
C SER A 21 -13.88 4.22 -8.38
N ARG A 22 -13.87 5.53 -8.67
CA ARG A 22 -13.06 6.11 -9.76
C ARG A 22 -11.75 6.59 -9.17
N SER A 23 -10.63 6.16 -9.75
CA SER A 23 -9.32 6.71 -9.39
C SER A 23 -9.30 8.21 -9.66
N SER A 24 -8.60 8.97 -8.83
CA SER A 24 -8.28 10.35 -9.15
C SER A 24 -7.40 10.39 -10.41
N LYS A 25 -7.41 11.50 -11.13
CA LYS A 25 -6.54 11.66 -12.30
C LYS A 25 -5.07 11.53 -11.90
N LEU A 26 -4.70 12.08 -10.73
CA LEU A 26 -3.34 12.00 -10.21
C LEU A 26 -2.91 10.55 -9.93
N ASN A 27 -3.74 9.74 -9.27
CA ASN A 27 -3.41 8.33 -9.02
C ASN A 27 -3.24 7.53 -10.32
N GLU A 28 -4.02 7.85 -11.37
CA GLU A 28 -3.83 7.23 -12.68
C GLU A 28 -2.50 7.62 -13.31
N GLU A 29 -2.13 8.89 -13.25
CA GLU A 29 -0.88 9.41 -13.80
C GLU A 29 0.35 8.81 -13.07
N VAL A 30 0.31 8.80 -11.74
CA VAL A 30 1.38 8.16 -10.93
C VAL A 30 1.47 6.67 -11.26
N ALA A 31 0.36 5.94 -11.28
CA ALA A 31 0.36 4.50 -11.57
C ALA A 31 0.91 4.18 -12.96
N LEU A 32 0.56 4.97 -13.99
CA LEU A 32 1.07 4.80 -15.35
C LEU A 32 2.56 5.13 -15.41
N SER A 33 2.98 6.23 -14.78
CA SER A 33 4.39 6.61 -14.71
C SER A 33 5.25 5.57 -14.01
N LEU A 34 4.76 4.97 -12.92
CA LEU A 34 5.44 3.85 -12.24
C LEU A 34 5.64 2.66 -13.18
N LEU A 35 4.59 2.23 -13.89
CA LEU A 35 4.68 1.09 -14.81
C LEU A 35 5.64 1.34 -15.98
N ASP A 36 5.72 2.57 -16.47
CA ASP A 36 6.64 2.94 -17.54
C ASP A 36 8.11 2.89 -17.12
N LYS A 37 8.40 3.04 -15.81
CA LYS A 37 9.74 2.94 -15.24
C LYS A 37 10.16 1.49 -14.96
N LEU A 38 9.22 0.55 -14.89
CA LEU A 38 9.58 -0.84 -14.62
C LEU A 38 10.27 -1.49 -15.83
N PRO A 39 11.33 -2.28 -15.60
CA PRO A 39 11.97 -3.07 -16.67
C PRO A 39 11.02 -4.08 -17.31
N SER A 40 10.15 -4.67 -16.50
CA SER A 40 9.16 -5.66 -16.95
C SER A 40 7.97 -5.00 -17.65
N LYS A 41 7.60 -5.51 -18.82
CA LYS A 41 6.38 -5.09 -19.55
C LYS A 41 5.12 -5.83 -19.09
N SER A 42 5.27 -6.81 -18.21
CA SER A 42 4.18 -7.57 -17.60
C SER A 42 4.48 -7.82 -16.12
N PRO A 43 4.50 -6.76 -15.28
CA PRO A 43 5.03 -6.82 -13.93
C PRO A 43 4.17 -7.62 -12.97
N VAL A 44 4.82 -8.15 -11.92
CA VAL A 44 4.20 -8.65 -10.69
C VAL A 44 4.23 -7.53 -9.67
N ILE A 45 3.05 -7.18 -9.14
CA ILE A 45 2.86 -6.03 -8.25
C ILE A 45 2.26 -6.49 -6.93
N PHE A 46 2.77 -5.95 -5.83
CA PHE A 46 2.16 -6.03 -4.51
C PHE A 46 1.58 -4.66 -4.15
N ASP A 47 0.26 -4.59 -3.90
CA ASP A 47 -0.45 -3.38 -3.46
C ASP A 47 -0.84 -3.55 -1.99
N ILE A 48 0.01 -3.04 -1.10
CA ILE A 48 -0.14 -3.15 0.36
C ILE A 48 -0.89 -1.91 0.84
N GLY A 49 -2.05 -2.13 1.50
CA GLY A 49 -3.02 -1.07 1.75
C GLY A 49 -3.82 -0.77 0.48
N ALA A 50 -4.30 -1.82 -0.19
CA ALA A 50 -5.01 -1.70 -1.47
C ALA A 50 -6.32 -0.91 -1.36
N ASN A 51 -6.83 -0.71 -0.16
CA ASN A 51 -8.05 0.04 0.11
C ASN A 51 -9.19 -0.46 -0.82
N ILE A 52 -9.88 0.41 -1.52
CA ILE A 52 -10.96 0.04 -2.47
C ILE A 52 -10.46 -0.29 -3.88
N GLY A 53 -9.14 -0.42 -4.10
CA GLY A 53 -8.54 -0.88 -5.35
C GLY A 53 -8.38 0.20 -6.44
N LEU A 54 -8.18 1.46 -6.08
CA LEU A 54 -8.06 2.55 -7.07
C LEU A 54 -6.77 2.43 -7.88
N PHE A 55 -5.63 2.14 -7.24
CA PHE A 55 -4.36 1.89 -7.93
C PHE A 55 -4.42 0.65 -8.82
N ILE A 56 -5.05 -0.43 -8.34
CA ILE A 56 -5.26 -1.66 -9.14
C ILE A 56 -6.01 -1.36 -10.44
N LYS A 57 -7.06 -0.51 -10.36
CA LYS A 57 -7.80 -0.08 -11.57
C LYS A 57 -6.92 0.74 -12.50
N ALA A 58 -6.08 1.63 -11.95
CA ALA A 58 -5.16 2.44 -12.71
C ALA A 58 -4.10 1.57 -13.41
N PHE A 59 -3.47 0.65 -12.70
CA PHE A 59 -2.51 -0.31 -13.26
C PHE A 59 -3.12 -1.13 -14.42
N ASN A 60 -4.37 -1.59 -14.28
CA ASN A 60 -5.05 -2.36 -15.33
C ASN A 60 -5.52 -1.53 -16.53
N LYS A 61 -5.42 -0.18 -16.50
CA LYS A 61 -5.62 0.71 -17.65
C LYS A 61 -4.39 0.86 -18.51
N SER A 62 -3.20 0.56 -17.97
CA SER A 62 -1.94 0.65 -18.71
C SER A 62 -1.92 -0.30 -19.91
N PRO A 63 -1.27 0.09 -21.03
CA PRO A 63 -0.93 -0.83 -22.11
C PRO A 63 0.01 -1.96 -21.60
N HIS A 64 0.85 -1.67 -20.61
CA HIS A 64 1.72 -2.64 -19.92
C HIS A 64 0.99 -3.24 -18.70
N LYS A 65 -0.01 -4.09 -18.98
CA LYS A 65 -0.82 -4.67 -17.90
C LYS A 65 0.00 -5.58 -17.01
N PRO A 66 -0.16 -5.46 -15.69
CA PRO A 66 0.45 -6.39 -14.75
C PRO A 66 0.06 -7.84 -15.04
N LYS A 67 1.05 -8.74 -14.95
CA LYS A 67 0.82 -10.19 -15.01
C LYS A 67 0.02 -10.65 -13.80
N LEU A 68 0.36 -10.12 -12.64
CA LEU A 68 -0.26 -10.48 -11.37
C LEU A 68 -0.21 -9.30 -10.41
N ILE A 69 -1.29 -9.08 -9.66
CA ILE A 69 -1.35 -8.13 -8.56
C ILE A 69 -1.80 -8.87 -7.31
N PHE A 70 -0.98 -8.85 -6.26
CA PHE A 70 -1.33 -9.26 -4.92
C PHE A 70 -1.80 -8.02 -4.14
N ALA A 71 -3.06 -8.00 -3.72
CA ALA A 71 -3.70 -6.87 -3.06
C ALA A 71 -4.01 -7.19 -1.60
N PHE A 72 -3.47 -6.39 -0.67
CA PHE A 72 -3.62 -6.60 0.77
C PHE A 72 -4.46 -5.49 1.38
N GLU A 73 -5.54 -5.87 2.05
CA GLU A 73 -6.44 -4.97 2.77
C GLU A 73 -6.98 -5.68 4.02
N PRO A 74 -6.58 -5.27 5.23
CA PRO A 74 -6.94 -5.98 6.46
C PRO A 74 -8.40 -5.77 6.89
N SER A 75 -9.00 -4.60 6.64
CA SER A 75 -10.34 -4.28 7.08
C SER A 75 -11.39 -5.13 6.36
N THR A 76 -12.20 -5.89 7.08
CA THR A 76 -13.34 -6.65 6.51
C THR A 76 -14.28 -5.74 5.71
N TYR A 77 -14.51 -4.52 6.21
CA TYR A 77 -15.40 -3.56 5.56
C TYR A 77 -14.84 -3.10 4.20
N VAL A 78 -13.58 -2.66 4.17
CA VAL A 78 -12.93 -2.14 2.96
C VAL A 78 -12.61 -3.27 1.99
N TYR A 79 -12.13 -4.41 2.49
CA TYR A 79 -11.87 -5.61 1.70
C TYR A 79 -13.09 -6.10 0.91
N SER A 80 -14.31 -6.00 1.51
CA SER A 80 -15.54 -6.37 0.80
C SER A 80 -15.81 -5.48 -0.41
N VAL A 81 -15.47 -4.18 -0.32
CA VAL A 81 -15.55 -3.24 -1.46
C VAL A 81 -14.45 -3.53 -2.48
N LEU A 82 -13.20 -3.73 -2.01
CA LEU A 82 -12.06 -4.07 -2.85
C LEU A 82 -12.37 -5.24 -3.77
N ARG A 83 -12.80 -6.37 -3.20
CA ARG A 83 -13.14 -7.58 -3.97
C ARG A 83 -14.15 -7.32 -5.09
N LEU A 84 -15.19 -6.52 -4.83
CA LEU A 84 -16.19 -6.18 -5.84
C LEU A 84 -15.64 -5.22 -6.89
N THR A 85 -14.85 -4.23 -6.46
CA THR A 85 -14.23 -3.24 -7.35
C THR A 85 -13.32 -3.89 -8.39
N VAL A 86 -12.54 -4.91 -7.97
CA VAL A 86 -11.53 -5.56 -8.82
C VAL A 86 -11.99 -6.89 -9.40
N SER A 87 -13.22 -7.34 -9.15
CA SER A 87 -13.75 -8.67 -9.53
C SER A 87 -13.63 -9.00 -11.02
N ARG A 88 -13.60 -7.98 -11.90
CA ARG A 88 -13.44 -8.14 -13.34
C ARG A 88 -11.99 -8.43 -13.79
N PHE A 89 -11.01 -8.20 -12.91
CA PHE A 89 -9.59 -8.37 -13.24
C PHE A 89 -9.11 -9.75 -12.80
N LYS A 90 -8.85 -10.64 -13.77
CA LYS A 90 -8.42 -12.02 -13.52
C LYS A 90 -6.99 -12.13 -12.98
N ASN A 91 -6.20 -11.07 -13.14
CA ASN A 91 -4.81 -10.95 -12.68
C ASN A 91 -4.69 -10.38 -11.27
N VAL A 92 -5.77 -10.30 -10.48
CA VAL A 92 -5.76 -9.74 -9.13
C VAL A 92 -6.15 -10.80 -8.12
N GLN A 93 -5.30 -10.99 -7.11
CA GLN A 93 -5.57 -11.82 -5.93
C GLN A 93 -5.66 -10.92 -4.70
N CYS A 94 -6.80 -10.98 -3.99
CA CYS A 94 -7.04 -10.15 -2.80
C CYS A 94 -6.87 -10.96 -1.53
N PHE A 95 -6.14 -10.41 -0.56
CA PHE A 95 -5.88 -10.99 0.75
C PHE A 95 -6.41 -10.07 1.85
N LYS A 96 -7.25 -10.64 2.76
CA LYS A 96 -7.70 -9.94 3.96
C LYS A 96 -6.64 -10.11 5.04
N LEU A 97 -5.55 -9.37 4.91
CA LEU A 97 -4.32 -9.54 5.67
C LEU A 97 -3.62 -8.19 5.83
N ALA A 98 -3.06 -7.93 6.99
CA ALA A 98 -2.10 -6.86 7.21
C ALA A 98 -0.67 -7.43 7.10
N LEU A 99 0.25 -6.72 6.44
CA LEU A 99 1.67 -7.02 6.53
C LEU A 99 2.27 -6.21 7.68
N ASP A 100 3.16 -6.83 8.47
CA ASP A 100 3.68 -6.27 9.72
C ASP A 100 5.07 -6.87 10.04
N SER A 101 5.65 -6.43 11.15
CA SER A 101 6.94 -6.93 11.67
C SER A 101 6.87 -8.31 12.34
N LYS A 102 5.69 -8.89 12.46
CA LYS A 102 5.45 -10.22 13.07
C LYS A 102 4.21 -10.90 12.55
N ASN A 103 4.25 -12.24 12.54
CA ASN A 103 3.06 -13.07 12.30
C ASN A 103 2.15 -13.09 13.52
N GLY A 104 0.84 -13.14 13.30
CA GLY A 104 -0.15 -13.25 14.36
C GLY A 104 -1.43 -12.47 14.11
N THR A 105 -1.87 -11.72 15.10
CA THR A 105 -3.04 -10.85 15.01
C THR A 105 -2.77 -9.52 15.68
N THR A 106 -3.42 -8.47 15.19
CA THR A 106 -3.36 -7.12 15.78
C THR A 106 -4.74 -6.45 15.72
N THR A 107 -4.86 -5.28 16.35
CA THR A 107 -6.08 -4.48 16.29
C THR A 107 -5.96 -3.41 15.21
N LEU A 108 -6.86 -3.47 14.24
CA LEU A 108 -7.06 -2.40 13.26
C LEU A 108 -8.06 -1.39 13.83
N ASN A 109 -7.68 -0.12 13.87
CA ASN A 109 -8.49 0.99 14.36
C ASN A 109 -9.06 1.77 13.18
N MET A 110 -10.36 1.81 13.05
CA MET A 110 -11.09 2.50 11.98
C MET A 110 -11.79 3.73 12.56
N PRO A 111 -11.29 4.96 12.32
CA PRO A 111 -11.90 6.17 12.87
C PRO A 111 -13.32 6.36 12.35
N LEU A 112 -14.23 6.80 13.23
CA LEU A 112 -15.61 7.12 12.90
C LEU A 112 -15.78 8.64 12.69
N LYS A 113 -16.70 8.99 11.80
CA LYS A 113 -17.23 10.36 11.66
C LYS A 113 -18.31 10.57 12.73
N LYS A 114 -18.65 11.82 13.02
CA LYS A 114 -19.80 12.17 13.89
C LYS A 114 -21.13 11.51 13.46
N SER A 115 -21.26 11.17 12.17
CA SER A 115 -22.40 10.43 11.62
C SER A 115 -22.36 8.91 11.88
N GLY A 116 -21.31 8.40 12.55
CA GLY A 116 -21.06 6.97 12.76
C GLY A 116 -20.53 6.22 11.54
N SER A 117 -20.25 6.89 10.42
CA SER A 117 -19.68 6.24 9.24
C SER A 117 -18.15 6.14 9.35
N ILE A 118 -17.57 5.07 8.78
CA ILE A 118 -16.11 4.82 8.81
C ILE A 118 -15.38 5.83 7.92
N ARG A 119 -14.25 6.35 8.41
CA ARG A 119 -13.27 7.12 7.62
C ARG A 119 -12.31 6.14 6.94
N VAL A 120 -12.74 5.63 5.80
CA VAL A 120 -11.92 4.76 4.96
C VAL A 120 -10.68 5.55 4.49
N GLY A 121 -9.51 4.94 4.56
CA GLY A 121 -8.24 5.59 4.23
C GLY A 121 -7.52 6.20 5.45
N LEU A 122 -8.14 6.17 6.64
CA LEU A 122 -7.48 6.55 7.90
C LEU A 122 -7.44 5.40 8.91
N SER A 123 -7.72 4.19 8.45
CA SER A 123 -7.64 2.99 9.26
C SER A 123 -6.17 2.64 9.51
N HIS A 124 -5.81 2.34 10.75
CA HIS A 124 -4.42 2.13 11.11
C HIS A 124 -4.26 1.08 12.22
N ILE A 125 -3.10 0.49 12.26
CA ILE A 125 -2.60 -0.32 13.38
C ILE A 125 -1.84 0.59 14.34
N GLY A 126 -1.73 0.21 15.61
CA GLY A 126 -1.00 0.97 16.63
C GLY A 126 -1.89 1.77 17.58
N GLU A 127 -1.32 2.76 18.24
CA GLU A 127 -2.01 3.55 19.26
C GLU A 127 -3.16 4.38 18.68
N VAL A 128 -4.23 4.52 19.45
CA VAL A 128 -5.39 5.33 19.10
C VAL A 128 -5.28 6.72 19.71
N SER A 129 -5.54 7.75 18.91
CA SER A 129 -5.75 9.10 19.40
C SER A 129 -7.16 9.26 19.99
N LYS A 130 -7.46 10.42 20.60
CA LYS A 130 -8.83 10.71 21.07
C LYS A 130 -9.83 10.67 19.92
N GLY A 131 -10.93 9.94 20.09
CA GLY A 131 -12.00 9.81 19.09
C GLY A 131 -12.75 8.49 19.18
N ASP A 132 -13.78 8.36 18.34
CA ASP A 132 -14.56 7.12 18.23
C ASP A 132 -13.95 6.23 17.14
N TYR A 133 -13.71 4.96 17.48
CA TYR A 133 -13.16 3.96 16.57
C TYR A 133 -14.04 2.72 16.53
N LEU A 134 -14.17 2.15 15.35
CA LEU A 134 -14.53 0.74 15.20
C LEU A 134 -13.24 -0.05 15.18
N GLN A 135 -13.13 -1.06 16.04
CA GLN A 135 -11.96 -1.91 16.15
C GLN A 135 -12.22 -3.31 15.57
N GLU A 136 -11.26 -3.83 14.85
CA GLU A 136 -11.30 -5.16 14.26
C GLU A 136 -9.99 -5.90 14.56
N SER A 137 -10.07 -7.16 15.00
CA SER A 137 -8.91 -8.04 15.07
C SER A 137 -8.58 -8.53 13.66
N VAL A 138 -7.38 -8.29 13.19
CA VAL A 138 -6.91 -8.64 11.86
C VAL A 138 -5.67 -9.52 11.91
N GLU A 139 -5.55 -10.43 10.97
CA GLU A 139 -4.35 -11.26 10.80
C GLU A 139 -3.17 -10.43 10.32
N THR A 140 -1.97 -10.73 10.84
CA THR A 140 -0.70 -10.11 10.42
C THR A 140 0.28 -11.17 9.94
N LYS A 141 1.10 -10.80 8.95
CA LYS A 141 2.15 -11.66 8.40
C LYS A 141 3.37 -10.84 8.01
N LEU A 142 4.57 -11.45 8.11
CA LEU A 142 5.78 -10.92 7.50
C LEU A 142 5.64 -10.95 5.98
N LEU A 143 6.13 -9.91 5.30
CA LEU A 143 6.14 -9.90 3.83
C LEU A 143 6.98 -11.05 3.27
N ASP A 144 8.16 -11.29 3.87
CA ASP A 144 9.06 -12.36 3.41
C ASP A 144 8.42 -13.75 3.54
N ASP A 145 7.66 -14.02 4.62
CA ASP A 145 6.94 -15.28 4.79
C ASP A 145 5.80 -15.45 3.76
N PHE A 146 5.09 -14.35 3.46
CA PHE A 146 4.07 -14.36 2.41
C PHE A 146 4.67 -14.67 1.03
N VAL A 147 5.80 -14.03 0.71
CA VAL A 147 6.53 -14.24 -0.56
C VAL A 147 6.98 -15.69 -0.69
N GLU A 148 7.48 -16.29 0.39
CA GLU A 148 7.90 -17.69 0.42
C GLU A 148 6.72 -18.64 0.23
N GLU A 149 5.62 -18.46 0.97
CA GLU A 149 4.41 -19.28 0.84
C GLU A 149 3.82 -19.24 -0.57
N MET A 150 3.81 -18.05 -1.19
CA MET A 150 3.30 -17.87 -2.54
C MET A 150 4.29 -18.30 -3.62
N LYS A 151 5.52 -18.68 -3.24
CA LYS A 151 6.62 -19.03 -4.15
C LYS A 151 6.82 -17.95 -5.22
N CYS A 152 6.81 -16.69 -4.78
CA CYS A 152 6.85 -15.52 -5.64
C CYS A 152 8.26 -14.90 -5.60
N ASP A 153 9.20 -15.48 -6.35
CA ASP A 153 10.60 -15.03 -6.34
C ASP A 153 10.86 -13.81 -7.23
N VAL A 154 9.86 -13.35 -7.98
CA VAL A 154 9.95 -12.15 -8.84
C VAL A 154 8.84 -11.19 -8.44
N ILE A 155 9.24 -10.01 -7.98
CA ILE A 155 8.36 -8.89 -7.67
C ILE A 155 8.96 -7.66 -8.35
N ASP A 156 8.20 -7.00 -9.21
CA ASP A 156 8.68 -5.83 -9.94
C ASP A 156 8.40 -4.53 -9.19
N LEU A 157 7.24 -4.46 -8.50
CA LEU A 157 6.83 -3.27 -7.75
C LEU A 157 6.09 -3.66 -6.47
N ILE A 158 6.44 -3.01 -5.38
CA ILE A 158 5.66 -3.01 -4.14
C ILE A 158 5.18 -1.58 -3.86
N LYS A 159 3.85 -1.39 -3.77
CA LYS A 159 3.25 -0.17 -3.25
C LYS A 159 2.92 -0.37 -1.78
N ILE A 160 3.25 0.61 -0.93
CA ILE A 160 2.85 0.67 0.48
C ILE A 160 2.11 1.98 0.75
N ASP A 161 0.91 1.87 1.31
CA ASP A 161 0.06 2.98 1.70
C ASP A 161 -0.84 2.50 2.87
N VAL A 162 -0.31 2.57 4.09
CA VAL A 162 -0.87 1.87 5.28
C VAL A 162 -1.03 2.77 6.51
N GLU A 163 -0.96 4.09 6.32
CA GLU A 163 -1.24 5.08 7.37
C GLU A 163 -0.34 4.94 8.62
N GLY A 164 0.98 4.77 8.40
CA GLY A 164 2.02 4.85 9.42
C GLY A 164 2.64 3.52 9.87
N ALA A 165 2.26 2.38 9.28
CA ALA A 165 2.87 1.08 9.58
C ALA A 165 3.98 0.68 8.59
N GLU A 166 4.45 1.60 7.73
CA GLU A 166 5.42 1.36 6.65
C GLU A 166 6.72 0.75 7.18
N PHE A 167 7.24 1.30 8.28
CA PHE A 167 8.46 0.82 8.89
C PHE A 167 8.30 -0.59 9.50
N GLU A 168 7.14 -0.92 10.07
CA GLU A 168 6.86 -2.25 10.59
C GLU A 168 6.84 -3.29 9.46
N ILE A 169 6.24 -2.93 8.31
CA ILE A 169 6.28 -3.79 7.11
C ILE A 169 7.72 -4.04 6.66
N LEU A 170 8.56 -3.00 6.63
CA LEU A 170 9.96 -3.14 6.23
C LEU A 170 10.81 -4.00 7.19
N LYS A 171 10.43 -4.11 8.47
CA LYS A 171 11.05 -5.06 9.40
C LYS A 171 10.76 -6.51 9.02
N GLY A 172 9.58 -6.77 8.47
CA GLY A 172 9.15 -8.09 7.98
C GLY A 172 9.51 -8.38 6.52
N ALA A 173 10.32 -7.53 5.88
CA ALA A 173 10.60 -7.55 4.45
C ALA A 173 12.11 -7.57 4.14
N ASN A 174 12.93 -8.15 5.01
CA ASN A 174 14.39 -8.04 4.88
C ASN A 174 14.91 -8.72 3.61
N ARG A 175 14.50 -9.96 3.35
CA ARG A 175 14.85 -10.70 2.12
C ARG A 175 14.31 -9.99 0.87
N THR A 176 13.07 -9.55 0.91
CA THR A 176 12.45 -8.82 -0.20
C THR A 176 13.21 -7.52 -0.51
N LEU A 177 13.64 -6.79 0.53
CA LEU A 177 14.38 -5.54 0.37
C LEU A 177 15.81 -5.74 -0.14
N THR A 178 16.51 -6.81 0.30
CA THR A 178 17.95 -6.96 0.06
C THR A 178 18.30 -7.96 -1.05
N GLU A 179 17.44 -8.96 -1.33
CA GLU A 179 17.69 -10.02 -2.30
C GLU A 179 16.78 -9.93 -3.53
N ILE A 180 15.45 -9.82 -3.35
CA ILE A 180 14.50 -9.70 -4.47
C ILE A 180 14.62 -8.32 -5.12
N ARG A 181 14.75 -7.27 -4.30
CA ARG A 181 15.06 -5.89 -4.70
C ARG A 181 14.07 -5.32 -5.73
N PRO A 182 12.75 -5.33 -5.45
CA PRO A 182 11.77 -4.69 -6.31
C PRO A 182 11.89 -3.16 -6.27
N PHE A 183 11.18 -2.47 -7.16
CA PHE A 183 10.87 -1.07 -6.96
C PHE A 183 9.87 -0.94 -5.81
N TRP A 184 9.97 0.13 -5.01
CA TRP A 184 9.02 0.42 -3.95
C TRP A 184 8.42 1.79 -4.14
N PHE A 185 7.10 1.86 -4.15
CA PHE A 185 6.36 3.12 -4.11
C PHE A 185 5.68 3.21 -2.74
N VAL A 186 6.13 4.14 -1.90
CA VAL A 186 5.77 4.19 -0.47
C VAL A 186 5.24 5.55 -0.11
N GLU A 187 4.01 5.60 0.43
CA GLU A 187 3.52 6.78 1.12
C GLU A 187 4.12 6.80 2.52
N ILE A 188 5.01 7.79 2.79
CA ILE A 188 5.66 7.98 4.08
C ILE A 188 5.02 9.21 4.73
N SER A 189 4.05 8.99 5.59
CA SER A 189 3.37 10.06 6.28
C SER A 189 3.93 10.30 7.70
N GLU A 190 4.01 11.57 8.12
CA GLU A 190 4.31 11.91 9.52
C GLU A 190 3.13 11.56 10.42
N THR A 191 3.04 10.32 10.84
CA THR A 191 2.03 9.87 11.80
C THR A 191 2.54 10.06 13.23
N LYS A 192 2.30 11.24 13.79
CA LYS A 192 2.71 11.55 15.16
C LYS A 192 2.12 10.55 16.16
N GLY A 193 3.00 9.75 16.79
CA GLY A 193 2.68 8.99 17.99
C GLY A 193 2.01 7.63 17.82
N ARG A 194 1.91 7.09 16.61
CA ARG A 194 1.34 5.73 16.40
C ARG A 194 2.36 4.62 16.59
N PHE A 195 3.60 4.88 16.19
CA PHE A 195 4.77 4.01 16.39
C PHE A 195 5.95 4.89 16.83
N ASN A 196 6.93 4.29 17.52
CA ASN A 196 8.16 4.99 17.94
C ASN A 196 9.11 5.33 16.77
N ASN A 197 8.72 5.09 15.54
CA ASN A 197 9.50 5.34 14.35
C ASN A 197 9.03 6.63 13.68
N ASN A 198 9.95 7.36 13.07
CA ASN A 198 9.64 8.55 12.30
C ASN A 198 9.78 8.27 10.79
N SER A 199 9.26 9.16 9.97
CA SER A 199 9.31 9.07 8.51
C SER A 199 10.75 8.95 7.97
N LYS A 200 11.71 9.60 8.64
CA LYS A 200 13.14 9.54 8.28
C LYS A 200 13.72 8.14 8.46
N ASP A 201 13.30 7.37 9.49
CA ASP A 201 13.77 6.01 9.70
C ASP A 201 13.33 5.09 8.58
N THR A 202 12.06 5.23 8.13
CA THR A 202 11.53 4.51 6.98
C THR A 202 12.32 4.83 5.71
N PHE A 203 12.52 6.11 5.43
CA PHE A 203 13.28 6.58 4.27
C PHE A 203 14.74 6.08 4.30
N LYS A 204 15.40 6.25 5.45
CA LYS A 204 16.79 5.82 5.66
C LYS A 204 16.98 4.31 5.44
N LYS A 205 16.00 3.47 5.83
CA LYS A 205 16.10 2.01 5.65
C LYS A 205 16.27 1.62 4.18
N PHE A 206 15.65 2.35 3.24
CA PHE A 206 15.85 2.14 1.81
C PHE A 206 17.24 2.60 1.35
N LEU A 207 17.71 3.75 1.83
CA LEU A 207 19.05 4.23 1.48
C LEU A 207 20.14 3.27 1.97
N ASP A 208 20.01 2.77 3.20
CA ASP A 208 20.92 1.80 3.80
C ASP A 208 20.91 0.45 3.03
N ALA A 209 19.80 0.11 2.39
CA ALA A 209 19.66 -1.05 1.50
C ALA A 209 20.09 -0.77 0.05
N ASN A 210 20.81 0.35 -0.19
CA ASN A 210 21.33 0.74 -1.51
C ASN A 210 20.26 1.02 -2.57
N TYR A 211 19.17 1.71 -2.18
CA TYR A 211 18.18 2.27 -3.10
C TYR A 211 18.45 3.76 -3.35
N ALA A 212 18.08 4.24 -4.53
CA ALA A 212 17.93 5.65 -4.84
C ALA A 212 16.48 6.05 -4.60
N ALA A 213 16.26 7.28 -4.16
CA ALA A 213 14.93 7.80 -3.83
C ALA A 213 14.53 8.92 -4.78
N PHE A 214 13.26 8.94 -5.15
CA PHE A 214 12.64 9.94 -6.00
C PHE A 214 11.27 10.30 -5.43
N TYR A 215 10.79 11.53 -5.65
CA TYR A 215 9.39 11.90 -5.45
C TYR A 215 8.78 12.43 -6.74
N PHE A 216 7.45 12.37 -6.87
CA PHE A 216 6.72 12.84 -8.06
C PHE A 216 6.26 14.28 -7.84
N ASN A 217 6.82 15.23 -8.60
CA ASN A 217 6.57 16.66 -8.42
C ASN A 217 5.26 17.13 -9.09
N GLU A 218 4.89 18.38 -8.89
CA GLU A 218 3.72 19.02 -9.51
C GLU A 218 3.80 19.08 -11.04
N GLN A 219 5.01 19.09 -11.60
CA GLN A 219 5.29 19.05 -13.03
C GLN A 219 5.18 17.65 -13.62
N ARG A 220 4.85 16.63 -12.79
CA ARG A 220 4.72 15.21 -13.15
C ARG A 220 6.02 14.54 -13.56
N GLU A 221 7.08 14.92 -12.89
CA GLU A 221 8.42 14.39 -13.08
C GLU A 221 8.91 13.72 -11.79
N TRP A 222 9.72 12.67 -11.95
CA TRP A 222 10.41 12.04 -10.83
C TRP A 222 11.68 12.82 -10.53
N VAL A 223 11.77 13.38 -9.33
CA VAL A 223 12.91 14.18 -8.86
C VAL A 223 13.71 13.40 -7.85
N ALA A 224 15.01 13.19 -8.13
CA ALA A 224 15.91 12.48 -7.24
C ALA A 224 16.16 13.24 -5.93
N VAL A 225 16.18 12.54 -4.82
CA VAL A 225 16.51 13.07 -3.51
C VAL A 225 17.52 12.18 -2.79
N GLN A 226 18.40 12.80 -1.96
CA GLN A 226 19.40 12.08 -1.20
C GLN A 226 19.06 11.96 0.28
N ASP A 227 18.04 12.67 0.73
CA ASP A 227 17.53 12.65 2.10
C ASP A 227 16.02 12.82 2.08
N TYR A 228 15.37 12.53 3.21
CA TYR A 228 13.95 12.74 3.39
C TYR A 228 13.58 14.22 3.20
N VAL A 229 12.65 14.47 2.32
CA VAL A 229 12.03 15.77 2.08
C VAL A 229 10.57 15.74 2.53
N ASN A 230 9.95 16.92 2.70
CA ASN A 230 8.57 17.03 3.17
C ASN A 230 7.56 16.73 2.04
N GLU A 231 7.71 15.54 1.48
CA GLU A 231 6.78 14.93 0.53
C GLU A 231 6.25 13.62 1.15
N ASN A 232 5.15 13.11 0.61
CA ASN A 232 4.53 11.91 1.13
C ASN A 232 4.90 10.65 0.31
N ASP A 233 4.90 10.78 -1.02
CA ASP A 233 5.03 9.65 -1.93
C ASP A 233 6.44 9.55 -2.50
N PHE A 234 7.13 8.46 -2.19
CA PHE A 234 8.48 8.19 -2.67
C PHE A 234 8.55 6.93 -3.51
N LEU A 235 9.29 7.01 -4.63
CA LEU A 235 9.73 5.87 -5.40
C LEU A 235 11.17 5.53 -5.02
N PHE A 236 11.39 4.30 -4.55
CA PHE A 236 12.71 3.76 -4.28
C PHE A 236 13.08 2.75 -5.35
N VAL A 237 14.23 2.96 -5.98
CA VAL A 237 14.76 2.16 -7.09
C VAL A 237 16.10 1.57 -6.68
N PRO A 238 16.35 0.25 -6.83
CA PRO A 238 17.66 -0.33 -6.61
C PRO A 238 18.72 0.40 -7.44
N LYS A 239 19.83 0.84 -6.82
CA LYS A 239 20.83 1.67 -7.52
C LYS A 239 21.44 0.98 -8.74
N GLU A 240 21.55 -0.34 -8.70
CA GLU A 240 22.03 -1.14 -9.83
C GLU A 240 21.08 -1.10 -11.05
N MET A 241 19.82 -0.75 -10.86
CA MET A 241 18.81 -0.65 -11.93
C MET A 241 18.70 0.75 -12.53
N LEU A 242 19.41 1.75 -12.00
CA LEU A 242 19.34 3.13 -12.52
C LEU A 242 19.91 3.28 -13.93
N ASN A 243 20.88 2.45 -14.31
CA ASN A 243 21.48 2.47 -15.62
C ASN A 243 20.46 1.97 -16.67
N GLY A 244 19.88 2.90 -17.44
CA GLY A 244 18.88 2.62 -18.48
C GLY A 244 17.47 3.05 -18.13
N LEU A 245 17.25 3.64 -16.95
CA LEU A 245 15.99 4.27 -16.59
C LEU A 245 16.04 5.77 -16.95
N ASN A 246 15.07 6.22 -17.72
CA ASN A 246 14.81 7.65 -17.90
C ASN A 246 13.98 8.16 -16.69
N ILE A 247 14.66 8.37 -15.57
CA ILE A 247 14.08 8.99 -14.37
C ILE A 247 14.69 10.37 -14.22
#